data_e463498d712f8dc46cba33100f4dc0dd
#
_entry.id   e463498d712f8dc46cba33100f4dc0dd
#
_cell.length_a   1.000
_cell.length_b   1.000
_cell.length_c   1.000
_cell.angle_alpha   90.00
_cell.angle_beta   90.00
_cell.angle_gamma   90.00
#
_symmetry.space_group_name_H-M   'P 1'
#
loop_
_entity.id
_entity.type
_entity.pdbx_description
1 polymer ?
#
loop_
_entity_poly.entity_id
_entity_poly.type
_entity_poly.pdbx_seq_one_letter_code
_entity_poly.pdbx_strand_id
1 'polypeptide(L)'
;MPIKSTYYAPTGGLPPQTQLLSDRAIFTEAYAIIPKRVLTDIVISYLPFWEGMRMWVIARPLSGFAETFSQYIVEVAPNGGSDKPELDTNAEAVLFVVEGKMDITIEGVAHHLEAGGYAFLPPACQWTLKNNSNEPVKFHWIRKAYQFVEGLDAPEAFVTSDHDVEAIEMPETNGVWKSTRFTEQSDMRHDMHVNIVTFQPGGVIPFDETHVMEHGLYVLEGKAVYHLNGEWVEVEAGDFMWLRAFCPQSCYAGGPGPFRYLLYKDVNRHMPFIRPQR
;
A
#
# COMPACT_ATOMS: atom_id res chain seq x y z
N MET A 1 -12.58 -37.13 1.03
CA MET A 1 -12.61 -35.72 1.45
C MET A 1 -11.20 -35.19 1.33
N PRO A 2 -10.96 -34.07 0.64
CA PRO A 2 -9.65 -33.47 0.65
C PRO A 2 -9.30 -33.10 2.08
N ILE A 3 -8.12 -33.48 2.53
CA ILE A 3 -7.59 -33.09 3.84
C ILE A 3 -7.53 -31.59 3.86
N LYS A 4 -8.37 -30.96 4.67
CA LYS A 4 -8.35 -29.52 4.85
C LYS A 4 -7.00 -29.21 5.53
N SER A 5 -6.08 -28.62 4.75
CA SER A 5 -4.78 -28.21 5.30
C SER A 5 -5.05 -27.27 6.49
N THR A 6 -4.46 -27.56 7.63
CA THR A 6 -4.46 -26.68 8.78
C THR A 6 -3.43 -25.55 8.64
N TYR A 7 -2.60 -25.64 7.60
CA TYR A 7 -1.63 -24.60 7.29
C TYR A 7 -2.30 -23.50 6.48
N TYR A 8 -1.90 -22.31 6.80
CA TYR A 8 -2.25 -21.12 6.10
C TYR A 8 -1.88 -21.21 4.59
N ALA A 9 -2.77 -20.75 3.74
CA ALA A 9 -2.50 -20.59 2.31
C ALA A 9 -2.02 -19.16 2.06
N PRO A 10 -0.76 -18.95 1.68
CA PRO A 10 -0.21 -17.61 1.48
C PRO A 10 -0.90 -16.89 0.31
N THR A 11 -0.84 -15.57 0.33
CA THR A 11 -1.28 -14.72 -0.80
C THR A 11 -0.57 -15.18 -2.07
N GLY A 12 -1.32 -15.39 -3.15
CA GLY A 12 -0.76 -15.92 -4.40
C GLY A 12 -0.54 -17.45 -4.42
N GLY A 13 -0.80 -18.15 -3.29
CA GLY A 13 -0.62 -19.59 -3.17
C GLY A 13 0.84 -20.02 -2.96
N LEU A 14 1.03 -21.30 -2.70
CA LEU A 14 2.38 -21.88 -2.65
C LEU A 14 2.91 -22.07 -4.08
N PRO A 15 4.15 -21.66 -4.35
CA PRO A 15 4.77 -21.92 -5.65
C PRO A 15 4.91 -23.43 -5.86
N PRO A 16 4.79 -23.94 -7.10
CA PRO A 16 5.11 -25.33 -7.40
C PRO A 16 6.54 -25.65 -6.96
N GLN A 17 6.78 -26.85 -6.43
CA GLN A 17 8.12 -27.27 -6.00
C GLN A 17 9.17 -27.20 -7.11
N THR A 18 8.74 -27.25 -8.35
CA THR A 18 9.61 -27.10 -9.54
C THR A 18 10.05 -25.67 -9.81
N GLN A 19 9.50 -24.67 -9.11
CA GLN A 19 9.81 -23.24 -9.28
C GLN A 19 10.60 -22.67 -8.09
N LEU A 20 11.25 -23.50 -7.33
CA LEU A 20 11.90 -23.15 -6.06
C LEU A 20 13.00 -22.08 -6.10
N LEU A 21 13.40 -21.57 -7.27
CA LEU A 21 14.57 -20.71 -7.37
C LEU A 21 14.45 -19.51 -8.31
N SER A 22 13.26 -19.20 -8.84
CA SER A 22 13.16 -18.23 -9.94
C SER A 22 13.18 -16.76 -9.49
N ASP A 23 12.63 -16.46 -8.31
CA ASP A 23 12.49 -15.07 -7.88
C ASP A 23 13.17 -14.87 -6.52
N ARG A 24 14.04 -13.87 -6.46
CA ARG A 24 14.76 -13.51 -5.24
C ARG A 24 14.29 -12.16 -4.74
N ALA A 25 14.03 -12.07 -3.44
CA ALA A 25 13.93 -10.79 -2.79
C ALA A 25 15.28 -10.06 -2.84
N ILE A 26 15.23 -8.76 -3.09
CA ILE A 26 16.41 -7.89 -3.11
C ILE A 26 16.30 -6.93 -1.94
N PHE A 27 17.34 -6.86 -1.13
CA PHE A 27 17.42 -5.92 -0.02
C PHE A 27 18.75 -5.19 -0.09
N THR A 28 18.67 -3.89 -0.28
CA THR A 28 19.82 -2.98 -0.31
C THR A 28 19.61 -1.85 0.69
N GLU A 29 20.57 -0.97 0.85
CA GLU A 29 20.41 0.24 1.67
C GLU A 29 19.48 1.29 1.04
N ALA A 30 19.29 1.23 -0.29
CA ALA A 30 18.52 2.21 -1.05
C ALA A 30 17.12 1.74 -1.43
N TYR A 31 16.93 0.44 -1.63
CA TYR A 31 15.64 -0.13 -2.04
C TYR A 31 15.51 -1.60 -1.63
N ALA A 32 14.27 -2.07 -1.58
CA ALA A 32 13.93 -3.48 -1.46
C ALA A 32 12.90 -3.88 -2.50
N ILE A 33 13.02 -5.10 -3.03
CA ILE A 33 12.03 -5.74 -3.90
C ILE A 33 11.61 -7.06 -3.25
N ILE A 34 10.31 -7.22 -3.04
CA ILE A 34 9.73 -8.47 -2.56
C ILE A 34 8.80 -9.00 -3.65
N PRO A 35 9.25 -9.96 -4.47
CA PRO A 35 8.43 -10.58 -5.49
C PRO A 35 7.23 -11.30 -4.88
N LYS A 36 6.09 -11.31 -5.57
CA LYS A 36 4.87 -11.98 -5.08
C LYS A 36 5.09 -13.43 -4.67
N ARG A 37 6.04 -14.11 -5.28
CA ARG A 37 6.33 -15.54 -5.00
C ARG A 37 7.07 -15.76 -3.69
N VAL A 38 7.78 -14.74 -3.18
CA VAL A 38 8.42 -14.77 -1.86
C VAL A 38 7.63 -13.96 -0.83
N LEU A 39 6.61 -13.22 -1.26
CA LEU A 39 5.65 -12.57 -0.39
C LEU A 39 4.63 -13.60 0.16
N THR A 40 5.13 -14.74 0.57
CA THR A 40 4.35 -15.84 1.12
C THR A 40 4.84 -16.11 2.52
N ASP A 41 3.94 -16.10 3.48
CA ASP A 41 4.26 -16.36 4.87
C ASP A 41 3.40 -17.50 5.39
N ILE A 42 4.03 -18.51 5.96
CA ILE A 42 3.35 -19.61 6.63
C ILE A 42 2.99 -19.27 8.09
N VAL A 43 3.54 -18.18 8.61
CA VAL A 43 3.25 -17.65 9.94
C VAL A 43 2.54 -16.31 9.76
N ILE A 44 1.23 -16.34 9.77
CA ILE A 44 0.40 -15.15 9.68
C ILE A 44 0.36 -14.37 10.99
N SER A 45 0.19 -13.06 10.88
CA SER A 45 -0.04 -12.20 12.04
C SER A 45 -1.53 -12.09 12.34
N TYR A 46 -1.85 -12.10 13.63
CA TYR A 46 -3.18 -11.84 14.16
C TYR A 46 -3.13 -10.57 15.01
N LEU A 47 -4.20 -9.79 14.97
CA LEU A 47 -4.34 -8.60 15.81
C LEU A 47 -5.41 -8.83 16.88
N PRO A 48 -5.24 -8.26 18.09
CA PRO A 48 -6.29 -8.28 19.09
C PRO A 48 -7.55 -7.58 18.56
N PHE A 49 -8.71 -8.05 18.98
CA PHE A 49 -10.02 -7.53 18.57
C PHE A 49 -10.42 -7.75 17.10
N TRP A 50 -9.65 -8.57 16.37
CA TRP A 50 -10.00 -8.99 15.02
C TRP A 50 -10.50 -10.44 15.03
N GLU A 51 -11.56 -10.70 14.26
CA GLU A 51 -12.11 -12.02 14.03
C GLU A 51 -12.01 -12.41 12.55
N GLY A 52 -11.68 -13.67 12.27
CA GLY A 52 -11.63 -14.20 10.91
C GLY A 52 -10.64 -13.49 9.99
N MET A 53 -9.60 -12.86 10.55
CA MET A 53 -8.59 -12.14 9.78
C MET A 53 -7.28 -12.90 9.73
N ARG A 54 -6.50 -12.60 8.71
CA ARG A 54 -5.08 -12.91 8.61
C ARG A 54 -4.36 -11.77 7.90
N MET A 55 -3.11 -11.55 8.29
CA MET A 55 -2.36 -10.39 7.85
C MET A 55 -0.93 -10.76 7.47
N TRP A 56 -0.46 -10.20 6.38
CA TRP A 56 0.94 -10.24 5.96
C TRP A 56 1.54 -8.86 6.14
N VAL A 57 2.61 -8.78 6.91
CA VAL A 57 3.37 -7.55 7.09
C VAL A 57 4.38 -7.48 5.95
N ILE A 58 4.20 -6.53 5.02
CA ILE A 58 5.10 -6.36 3.87
C ILE A 58 6.08 -5.22 4.05
N ALA A 59 5.77 -4.25 4.90
CA ALA A 59 6.68 -3.19 5.32
C ALA A 59 6.34 -2.75 6.75
N ARG A 60 7.34 -2.44 7.53
CA ARG A 60 7.19 -1.82 8.86
C ARG A 60 8.50 -1.23 9.37
N PRO A 61 8.46 -0.22 10.25
CA PRO A 61 9.63 0.26 10.99
C PRO A 61 10.20 -0.79 11.96
N LEU A 62 11.40 -0.53 12.46
CA LEU A 62 12.13 -1.27 13.52
C LEU A 62 12.65 -2.66 13.15
N SER A 63 11.97 -3.41 12.35
CA SER A 63 12.36 -4.79 12.00
C SER A 63 12.27 -5.07 10.51
N GLY A 64 12.18 -4.05 9.72
CA GLY A 64 12.15 -4.10 8.28
C GLY A 64 13.05 -3.03 7.69
N PHE A 65 12.73 -2.61 6.51
CA PHE A 65 13.42 -1.57 5.76
C PHE A 65 12.67 -0.23 5.77
N ALA A 66 11.33 -0.24 5.99
CA ALA A 66 10.54 0.98 6.03
C ALA A 66 10.86 1.81 7.28
N GLU A 67 10.90 3.12 7.15
CA GLU A 67 11.23 4.05 8.22
C GLU A 67 9.98 4.79 8.73
N THR A 68 9.09 5.22 7.84
CA THR A 68 7.97 6.12 8.16
C THR A 68 6.62 5.45 8.23
N PHE A 69 6.44 4.25 7.66
CA PHE A 69 5.13 3.63 7.51
C PHE A 69 5.15 2.12 7.74
N SER A 70 3.95 1.56 7.93
CA SER A 70 3.70 0.13 7.84
C SER A 70 2.71 -0.14 6.71
N GLN A 71 2.92 -1.21 5.97
CA GLN A 71 1.97 -1.70 4.97
C GLN A 71 1.71 -3.18 5.16
N TYR A 72 0.43 -3.52 5.16
CA TYR A 72 -0.06 -4.87 5.35
C TYR A 72 -0.98 -5.26 4.20
N ILE A 73 -0.97 -6.54 3.84
CA ILE A 73 -2.06 -7.16 3.12
C ILE A 73 -2.93 -7.85 4.15
N VAL A 74 -4.19 -7.50 4.23
CA VAL A 74 -5.16 -8.06 5.16
C VAL A 74 -6.20 -8.83 4.39
N GLU A 75 -6.50 -10.04 4.84
CA GLU A 75 -7.62 -10.84 4.35
C GLU A 75 -8.58 -11.08 5.51
N VAL A 76 -9.87 -10.81 5.28
CA VAL A 76 -10.93 -11.02 6.25
C VAL A 76 -11.95 -12.00 5.66
N ALA A 77 -12.13 -13.12 6.34
CA ALA A 77 -13.09 -14.15 5.97
C ALA A 77 -14.55 -13.66 6.06
N PRO A 78 -15.50 -14.33 5.43
CA PRO A 78 -16.92 -14.08 5.63
C PRO A 78 -17.29 -14.03 7.12
N ASN A 79 -18.08 -13.04 7.50
CA ASN A 79 -18.48 -12.70 8.88
C ASN A 79 -17.32 -12.29 9.82
N GLY A 80 -16.09 -12.16 9.31
CA GLY A 80 -14.97 -11.60 10.05
C GLY A 80 -15.00 -10.08 10.12
N GLY A 81 -14.06 -9.50 10.87
CA GLY A 81 -13.90 -8.06 11.01
C GLY A 81 -13.37 -7.65 12.38
N SER A 82 -13.56 -6.38 12.73
CA SER A 82 -13.15 -5.84 14.01
C SER A 82 -14.03 -4.65 14.42
N ASP A 83 -14.43 -4.64 15.68
CA ASP A 83 -15.08 -3.46 16.29
C ASP A 83 -14.06 -2.46 16.85
N LYS A 84 -12.78 -2.81 16.84
CA LYS A 84 -11.68 -1.99 17.32
C LYS A 84 -10.41 -2.26 16.53
N PRO A 85 -10.38 -1.89 15.23
CA PRO A 85 -9.31 -2.29 14.32
C PRO A 85 -7.97 -1.63 14.64
N GLU A 86 -7.98 -0.36 15.06
CA GLU A 86 -6.80 0.42 15.39
C GLU A 86 -6.74 0.75 16.88
N LEU A 87 -5.61 0.49 17.51
CA LEU A 87 -5.38 0.76 18.93
C LEU A 87 -4.51 2.00 19.16
N ASP A 88 -3.74 2.40 18.15
CA ASP A 88 -2.89 3.58 18.21
C ASP A 88 -3.65 4.82 17.75
N THR A 89 -4.02 5.66 18.70
CA THR A 89 -4.75 6.90 18.43
C THR A 89 -3.93 7.95 17.67
N ASN A 90 -2.62 7.75 17.53
CA ASN A 90 -1.76 8.64 16.74
C ASN A 90 -1.60 8.16 15.29
N ALA A 91 -2.09 6.96 14.98
CA ALA A 91 -1.98 6.44 13.62
C ALA A 91 -3.04 7.07 12.71
N GLU A 92 -2.60 7.53 11.55
CA GLU A 92 -3.45 7.70 10.38
C GLU A 92 -3.33 6.46 9.49
N ALA A 93 -4.34 6.18 8.69
CA ALA A 93 -4.35 5.01 7.83
C ALA A 93 -5.07 5.23 6.50
N VAL A 94 -4.69 4.41 5.52
CA VAL A 94 -5.44 4.19 4.29
C VAL A 94 -5.77 2.71 4.18
N LEU A 95 -7.03 2.42 3.85
CA LEU A 95 -7.46 1.12 3.38
C LEU A 95 -7.71 1.19 1.88
N PHE A 96 -7.17 0.24 1.12
CA PHE A 96 -7.41 0.11 -0.32
C PHE A 96 -7.79 -1.33 -0.64
N VAL A 97 -9.04 -1.54 -1.07
CA VAL A 97 -9.58 -2.88 -1.36
C VAL A 97 -9.09 -3.35 -2.72
N VAL A 98 -8.51 -4.55 -2.76
CA VAL A 98 -8.02 -5.17 -4.01
C VAL A 98 -8.88 -6.35 -4.46
N GLU A 99 -9.61 -6.99 -3.55
CA GLU A 99 -10.46 -8.13 -3.87
C GLU A 99 -11.63 -8.24 -2.90
N GLY A 100 -12.81 -8.56 -3.39
CA GLY A 100 -14.01 -8.71 -2.56
C GLY A 100 -14.65 -7.39 -2.16
N LYS A 101 -15.40 -7.43 -1.07
CA LYS A 101 -16.13 -6.27 -0.55
C LYS A 101 -16.29 -6.34 0.96
N MET A 102 -16.42 -5.18 1.60
CA MET A 102 -16.60 -5.06 3.05
C MET A 102 -17.42 -3.82 3.41
N ASP A 103 -17.96 -3.82 4.61
CA ASP A 103 -18.57 -2.63 5.22
C ASP A 103 -17.59 -2.04 6.23
N ILE A 104 -17.44 -0.73 6.19
CA ILE A 104 -16.69 0.05 7.17
C ILE A 104 -17.63 1.08 7.79
N THR A 105 -17.59 1.22 9.11
CA THR A 105 -18.30 2.30 9.78
C THR A 105 -17.28 3.29 10.32
N ILE A 106 -17.37 4.54 9.92
CA ILE A 106 -16.46 5.62 10.28
C ILE A 106 -17.25 6.69 11.02
N GLU A 107 -16.88 7.00 12.27
CA GLU A 107 -17.58 7.99 13.12
C GLU A 107 -19.11 7.74 13.16
N GLY A 108 -19.51 6.47 13.17
CA GLY A 108 -20.91 6.05 13.19
C GLY A 108 -21.62 6.03 11.83
N VAL A 109 -20.97 6.44 10.76
CA VAL A 109 -21.51 6.41 9.40
C VAL A 109 -21.03 5.15 8.67
N ALA A 110 -21.97 4.36 8.15
CA ALA A 110 -21.65 3.14 7.41
C ALA A 110 -21.35 3.43 5.93
N HIS A 111 -20.31 2.80 5.42
CA HIS A 111 -19.88 2.84 4.02
C HIS A 111 -19.65 1.42 3.51
N HIS A 112 -19.88 1.23 2.22
CA HIS A 112 -19.58 0.00 1.53
C HIS A 112 -18.36 0.18 0.64
N LEU A 113 -17.38 -0.71 0.75
CA LEU A 113 -16.17 -0.73 -0.06
C LEU A 113 -16.10 -2.03 -0.85
N GLU A 114 -15.79 -1.94 -2.12
CA GLU A 114 -15.47 -3.04 -3.01
C GLU A 114 -14.10 -2.85 -3.66
N ALA A 115 -13.68 -3.75 -4.55
CA ALA A 115 -12.38 -3.62 -5.22
C ALA A 115 -12.22 -2.24 -5.88
N GLY A 116 -11.11 -1.55 -5.60
CA GLY A 116 -10.86 -0.16 -5.94
C GLY A 116 -11.30 0.84 -4.87
N GLY A 117 -12.07 0.40 -3.86
CA GLY A 117 -12.52 1.25 -2.75
C GLY A 117 -11.36 1.72 -1.88
N TYR A 118 -11.42 2.98 -1.49
CA TYR A 118 -10.41 3.70 -0.73
C TYR A 118 -11.05 4.36 0.49
N ALA A 119 -10.46 4.20 1.66
CA ALA A 119 -10.83 4.92 2.87
C ALA A 119 -9.60 5.57 3.48
N PHE A 120 -9.68 6.88 3.76
CA PHE A 120 -8.70 7.61 4.56
C PHE A 120 -9.22 7.76 5.98
N LEU A 121 -8.40 7.40 6.95
CA LEU A 121 -8.71 7.37 8.38
C LEU A 121 -7.68 8.24 9.12
N PRO A 122 -8.05 9.44 9.56
CA PRO A 122 -7.14 10.32 10.30
C PRO A 122 -6.83 9.78 11.70
N PRO A 123 -5.86 10.38 12.42
CA PRO A 123 -5.55 9.98 13.79
C PRO A 123 -6.79 10.13 14.70
N ALA A 124 -6.91 9.23 15.68
CA ALA A 124 -8.02 9.12 16.65
C ALA A 124 -9.40 8.83 16.04
N CYS A 125 -9.50 8.58 14.73
CA CYS A 125 -10.73 8.22 14.06
C CYS A 125 -11.32 6.92 14.64
N GLN A 126 -12.62 6.92 14.94
CA GLN A 126 -13.33 5.73 15.40
C GLN A 126 -13.90 5.01 14.18
N TRP A 127 -13.45 3.77 13.96
CA TRP A 127 -13.93 2.98 12.85
C TRP A 127 -14.04 1.50 13.20
N THR A 128 -14.91 0.81 12.50
CA THR A 128 -15.11 -0.63 12.58
C THR A 128 -15.14 -1.21 11.17
N LEU A 129 -14.89 -2.50 11.05
CA LEU A 129 -14.88 -3.20 9.76
C LEU A 129 -15.59 -4.54 9.88
N LYS A 130 -16.42 -4.86 8.88
CA LYS A 130 -17.12 -6.15 8.79
C LYS A 130 -17.18 -6.66 7.36
N ASN A 131 -16.84 -7.92 7.18
CA ASN A 131 -17.10 -8.62 5.93
C ASN A 131 -18.45 -9.34 6.00
N ASN A 132 -19.50 -8.69 5.51
CA ASN A 132 -20.85 -9.26 5.44
C ASN A 132 -21.09 -10.06 4.14
N SER A 133 -20.07 -10.25 3.30
CA SER A 133 -20.17 -11.02 2.06
C SER A 133 -19.92 -12.52 2.31
N ASN A 134 -20.16 -13.33 1.28
CA ASN A 134 -19.90 -14.78 1.32
C ASN A 134 -18.47 -15.16 0.89
N GLU A 135 -17.69 -14.18 0.44
CA GLU A 135 -16.31 -14.36 -0.04
C GLU A 135 -15.33 -13.57 0.83
N PRO A 136 -14.06 -13.99 0.93
CA PRO A 136 -13.05 -13.19 1.61
C PRO A 136 -12.87 -11.82 0.94
N VAL A 137 -12.56 -10.82 1.73
CA VAL A 137 -12.11 -9.52 1.25
C VAL A 137 -10.61 -9.37 1.50
N LYS A 138 -9.88 -8.80 0.52
CA LYS A 138 -8.46 -8.44 0.66
C LYS A 138 -8.27 -6.97 0.44
N PHE A 139 -7.46 -6.36 1.28
CA PHE A 139 -7.14 -4.94 1.18
C PHE A 139 -5.73 -4.66 1.69
N HIS A 140 -5.14 -3.58 1.18
CA HIS A 140 -3.96 -2.98 1.77
C HIS A 140 -4.36 -2.10 2.93
N TRP A 141 -3.68 -2.25 4.04
CA TRP A 141 -3.75 -1.35 5.18
C TRP A 141 -2.39 -0.68 5.33
N ILE A 142 -2.34 0.60 4.98
CA ILE A 142 -1.15 1.43 5.04
C ILE A 142 -1.36 2.40 6.19
N ARG A 143 -0.41 2.46 7.12
CA ARG A 143 -0.55 3.29 8.32
C ARG A 143 0.78 3.94 8.70
N LYS A 144 0.68 5.09 9.30
CA LYS A 144 1.79 5.95 9.72
C LYS A 144 1.43 6.66 11.02
N ALA A 145 2.42 6.95 11.86
CA ALA A 145 2.23 7.88 12.97
C ALA A 145 2.06 9.30 12.41
N TYR A 146 0.90 9.90 12.66
CA TYR A 146 0.58 11.23 12.15
C TYR A 146 1.40 12.31 12.83
N GLN A 147 1.93 13.23 12.05
CA GLN A 147 2.65 14.40 12.54
C GLN A 147 1.79 15.65 12.41
N PHE A 148 1.37 16.19 13.53
CA PHE A 148 0.56 17.40 13.57
C PHE A 148 1.36 18.61 13.07
N VAL A 149 0.67 19.50 12.35
CA VAL A 149 1.16 20.82 11.97
C VAL A 149 0.53 21.85 12.91
N GLU A 150 1.35 22.69 13.52
CA GLU A 150 0.87 23.73 14.41
C GLU A 150 -0.11 24.68 13.68
N GLY A 151 -1.28 24.86 14.26
CA GLY A 151 -2.34 25.72 13.70
C GLY A 151 -3.21 25.08 12.61
N LEU A 152 -3.01 23.80 12.31
CA LEU A 152 -3.88 23.04 11.40
C LEU A 152 -4.49 21.84 12.13
N ASP A 153 -5.78 21.64 11.94
CA ASP A 153 -6.44 20.42 12.38
C ASP A 153 -6.08 19.24 11.47
N ALA A 154 -6.17 18.02 11.99
CA ALA A 154 -6.04 16.82 11.15
C ALA A 154 -7.14 16.81 10.07
N PRO A 155 -6.89 16.20 8.88
CA PRO A 155 -7.91 16.10 7.85
C PRO A 155 -9.08 15.22 8.32
N GLU A 156 -10.24 15.40 7.70
CA GLU A 156 -11.41 14.56 7.96
C GLU A 156 -11.27 13.18 7.29
N ALA A 157 -11.94 12.18 7.87
CA ALA A 157 -12.06 10.88 7.24
C ALA A 157 -12.95 10.96 6.00
N PHE A 158 -12.62 10.17 4.97
CA PHE A 158 -13.45 10.07 3.78
C PHE A 158 -13.34 8.68 3.12
N VAL A 159 -14.33 8.38 2.30
CA VAL A 159 -14.40 7.16 1.51
C VAL A 159 -14.63 7.55 0.04
N THR A 160 -13.92 6.89 -0.87
CA THR A 160 -14.05 7.05 -2.31
C THR A 160 -13.60 5.76 -3.03
N SER A 161 -13.43 5.79 -4.33
CA SER A 161 -12.86 4.68 -5.10
C SER A 161 -11.97 5.18 -6.24
N ASP A 162 -11.12 4.33 -6.78
CA ASP A 162 -10.31 4.65 -7.95
C ASP A 162 -11.15 4.83 -9.23
N HIS A 163 -12.42 4.40 -9.20
CA HIS A 163 -13.37 4.60 -10.29
C HIS A 163 -14.03 5.97 -10.24
N ASP A 164 -14.08 6.60 -9.07
CA ASP A 164 -14.74 7.89 -8.85
C ASP A 164 -13.76 9.08 -8.92
N VAL A 165 -12.47 8.80 -8.88
CA VAL A 165 -11.42 9.81 -8.90
C VAL A 165 -10.76 9.84 -10.28
N GLU A 166 -10.88 10.98 -10.98
CA GLU A 166 -10.25 11.16 -12.30
C GLU A 166 -8.73 11.12 -12.19
N ALA A 167 -8.10 10.30 -13.05
CA ALA A 167 -6.65 10.21 -13.11
C ALA A 167 -6.07 11.44 -13.86
N ILE A 168 -5.20 12.17 -13.18
CA ILE A 168 -4.53 13.36 -13.68
C ILE A 168 -3.34 12.96 -14.54
N GLU A 169 -3.29 13.49 -15.76
CA GLU A 169 -2.14 13.28 -16.64
C GLU A 169 -0.90 14.05 -16.12
N MET A 170 0.23 13.38 -16.16
CA MET A 170 1.50 14.03 -15.87
C MET A 170 1.91 14.93 -17.05
N PRO A 171 2.41 16.13 -16.77
CA PRO A 171 2.77 17.09 -17.83
C PRO A 171 3.71 16.49 -18.88
N GLU A 172 3.48 16.83 -20.15
CA GLU A 172 4.33 16.47 -21.29
C GLU A 172 4.47 14.96 -21.57
N THR A 173 3.53 14.13 -21.07
CA THR A 173 3.58 12.66 -21.24
C THR A 173 2.58 12.12 -22.26
N ASN A 174 1.78 12.96 -22.93
CA ASN A 174 0.79 12.55 -23.93
C ASN A 174 -0.17 11.44 -23.42
N GLY A 175 -0.56 11.51 -22.14
CA GLY A 175 -1.50 10.60 -21.52
C GLY A 175 -0.96 9.22 -21.17
N VAL A 176 0.33 8.96 -21.42
CA VAL A 176 0.92 7.65 -21.11
C VAL A 176 1.29 7.47 -19.62
N TRP A 177 1.35 8.58 -18.87
CA TRP A 177 1.59 8.56 -17.42
C TRP A 177 0.50 9.37 -16.72
N LYS A 178 -0.25 8.72 -15.85
CA LYS A 178 -1.33 9.31 -15.05
C LYS A 178 -1.20 8.96 -13.57
N SER A 179 -1.78 9.81 -12.74
CA SER A 179 -1.86 9.58 -11.30
C SER A 179 -3.29 9.80 -10.81
N THR A 180 -3.90 8.79 -10.18
CA THR A 180 -5.14 8.93 -9.42
C THR A 180 -4.77 9.39 -8.02
N ARG A 181 -5.12 10.62 -7.68
CA ARG A 181 -4.80 11.28 -6.41
C ARG A 181 -6.06 11.39 -5.58
N PHE A 182 -6.10 10.67 -4.48
CA PHE A 182 -7.27 10.64 -3.59
C PHE A 182 -7.34 11.83 -2.64
N THR A 183 -6.22 12.51 -2.45
CA THR A 183 -6.11 13.71 -1.60
C THR A 183 -5.52 14.88 -2.38
N GLU A 184 -5.88 16.10 -1.99
CA GLU A 184 -5.29 17.31 -2.56
C GLU A 184 -3.82 17.43 -2.16
N GLN A 185 -2.94 17.51 -3.15
CA GLN A 185 -1.48 17.51 -2.93
C GLN A 185 -0.96 18.74 -2.22
N SER A 186 -1.69 19.85 -2.29
CA SER A 186 -1.35 21.11 -1.63
C SER A 186 -1.90 21.22 -0.21
N ASP A 187 -2.77 20.31 0.22
CA ASP A 187 -3.32 20.30 1.57
C ASP A 187 -2.29 19.79 2.58
N MET A 188 -1.67 20.69 3.29
CA MET A 188 -0.63 20.41 4.28
C MET A 188 -1.13 19.65 5.52
N ARG A 189 -2.45 19.44 5.67
CA ARG A 189 -3.01 18.62 6.73
C ARG A 189 -2.70 17.14 6.53
N HIS A 190 -2.56 16.68 5.28
CA HIS A 190 -2.18 15.30 4.99
C HIS A 190 -0.69 15.06 5.23
N ASP A 191 -0.36 14.03 5.98
CA ASP A 191 0.99 13.63 6.35
C ASP A 191 1.51 12.44 5.52
N MET A 192 0.64 11.81 4.77
CA MET A 192 0.97 10.84 3.73
C MET A 192 0.04 10.98 2.53
N HIS A 193 0.50 10.50 1.39
CA HIS A 193 -0.33 10.33 0.20
C HIS A 193 -0.27 8.87 -0.24
N VAL A 194 -1.43 8.27 -0.45
CA VAL A 194 -1.54 6.96 -1.08
C VAL A 194 -2.31 7.15 -2.38
N ASN A 195 -1.62 6.95 -3.50
CA ASN A 195 -2.11 7.24 -4.83
C ASN A 195 -2.02 5.99 -5.72
N ILE A 196 -2.65 6.01 -6.89
CA ILE A 196 -2.39 5.03 -7.94
C ILE A 196 -1.66 5.72 -9.08
N VAL A 197 -0.53 5.15 -9.48
CA VAL A 197 0.20 5.57 -10.67
C VAL A 197 -0.07 4.58 -11.78
N THR A 198 -0.33 5.09 -12.97
CA THR A 198 -0.68 4.29 -14.17
C THR A 198 0.17 4.72 -15.35
N PHE A 199 0.86 3.76 -15.93
CA PHE A 199 1.55 3.92 -17.21
C PHE A 199 0.85 3.08 -18.28
N GLN A 200 0.64 3.65 -19.45
CA GLN A 200 0.29 2.88 -20.63
C GLN A 200 1.53 2.12 -21.16
N PRO A 201 1.36 1.07 -21.98
CA PRO A 201 2.49 0.36 -22.57
C PRO A 201 3.45 1.32 -23.27
N GLY A 202 4.73 1.21 -22.93
CA GLY A 202 5.77 2.12 -23.43
C GLY A 202 5.93 3.41 -22.64
N GLY A 203 5.10 3.65 -21.64
CA GLY A 203 5.26 4.80 -20.74
C GLY A 203 6.54 4.72 -19.93
N VAL A 204 7.19 5.86 -19.69
CA VAL A 204 8.49 5.92 -19.01
C VAL A 204 8.55 7.07 -18.02
N ILE A 205 9.37 6.90 -16.99
CA ILE A 205 10.04 8.00 -16.30
C ILE A 205 11.42 8.08 -16.98
N PRO A 206 11.67 9.08 -17.82
CA PRO A 206 12.79 9.05 -18.80
C PRO A 206 14.14 9.47 -18.23
N PHE A 207 14.20 9.78 -16.93
CA PHE A 207 15.41 10.19 -16.22
C PHE A 207 15.38 9.64 -14.80
N ASP A 208 16.53 9.46 -14.20
CA ASP A 208 16.61 9.09 -12.80
C ASP A 208 16.20 10.29 -11.93
N GLU A 209 15.05 10.18 -11.30
CA GLU A 209 14.56 11.16 -10.34
C GLU A 209 14.87 10.72 -8.91
N THR A 210 14.94 11.69 -8.00
CA THR A 210 15.06 11.43 -6.57
C THR A 210 14.03 12.25 -5.81
N HIS A 211 13.53 11.70 -4.72
CA HIS A 211 12.57 12.36 -3.85
C HIS A 211 13.03 12.34 -2.40
N VAL A 212 12.65 13.38 -1.63
CA VAL A 212 12.87 13.37 -0.18
C VAL A 212 11.99 12.35 0.52
N MET A 213 10.91 11.88 -0.16
CA MET A 213 9.93 10.97 0.38
C MET A 213 10.39 9.52 0.29
N GLU A 214 10.08 8.76 1.31
CA GLU A 214 10.10 7.31 1.28
C GLU A 214 8.92 6.78 0.47
N HIS A 215 9.10 5.70 -0.26
CA HIS A 215 8.05 5.08 -1.06
C HIS A 215 7.81 3.62 -0.70
N GLY A 216 6.52 3.24 -0.68
CA GLY A 216 6.07 1.87 -0.73
C GLY A 216 5.21 1.69 -1.97
N LEU A 217 5.59 0.79 -2.87
CA LEU A 217 4.89 0.55 -4.13
C LEU A 217 4.42 -0.90 -4.18
N TYR A 218 3.12 -1.11 -4.35
CA TYR A 218 2.60 -2.44 -4.63
C TYR A 218 2.03 -2.49 -6.04
N VAL A 219 2.55 -3.40 -6.87
CA VAL A 219 2.13 -3.51 -8.26
C VAL A 219 0.75 -4.16 -8.33
N LEU A 220 -0.23 -3.39 -8.78
CA LEU A 220 -1.63 -3.83 -8.93
C LEU A 220 -1.84 -4.57 -10.26
N GLU A 221 -1.18 -4.11 -11.34
CA GLU A 221 -1.39 -4.61 -12.69
C GLU A 221 -0.16 -4.44 -13.57
N GLY A 222 0.05 -5.37 -14.48
CA GLY A 222 1.08 -5.30 -15.50
C GLY A 222 2.48 -5.57 -15.01
N LYS A 223 3.47 -5.05 -15.74
CA LYS A 223 4.89 -5.18 -15.42
C LYS A 223 5.72 -4.03 -15.96
N ALA A 224 6.85 -3.81 -15.33
CA ALA A 224 7.79 -2.78 -15.72
C ALA A 224 9.23 -3.20 -15.43
N VAL A 225 10.17 -2.47 -16.02
CA VAL A 225 11.58 -2.49 -15.63
C VAL A 225 11.88 -1.18 -14.94
N TYR A 226 12.44 -1.26 -13.74
CA TYR A 226 12.94 -0.12 -12.98
C TYR A 226 14.45 -0.05 -13.04
N HIS A 227 14.96 1.17 -13.08
CA HIS A 227 16.36 1.46 -12.79
C HIS A 227 16.41 2.08 -11.40
N LEU A 228 16.95 1.35 -10.43
CA LEU A 228 16.97 1.74 -9.02
C LEU A 228 18.41 1.80 -8.52
N ASN A 229 18.89 2.98 -8.14
CA ASN A 229 20.24 3.18 -7.59
C ASN A 229 21.35 2.53 -8.43
N GLY A 230 21.22 2.58 -9.78
CA GLY A 230 22.17 2.01 -10.73
C GLY A 230 21.93 0.56 -11.15
N GLU A 231 20.90 -0.09 -10.61
CA GLU A 231 20.55 -1.49 -10.87
C GLU A 231 19.25 -1.59 -11.68
N TRP A 232 19.20 -2.51 -12.64
CA TRP A 232 17.97 -2.80 -13.38
C TRP A 232 17.23 -3.96 -12.74
N VAL A 233 15.95 -3.74 -12.43
CA VAL A 233 15.07 -4.75 -11.82
C VAL A 233 13.75 -4.84 -12.56
N GLU A 234 13.25 -6.06 -12.77
CA GLU A 234 11.93 -6.32 -13.34
C GLU A 234 10.93 -6.50 -12.19
N VAL A 235 9.73 -5.93 -12.37
CA VAL A 235 8.61 -6.06 -11.41
C VAL A 235 7.31 -6.35 -12.13
N GLU A 236 6.44 -7.13 -11.50
CA GLU A 236 5.13 -7.51 -12.04
C GLU A 236 4.02 -7.43 -10.99
N ALA A 237 2.78 -7.58 -11.43
CA ALA A 237 1.61 -7.56 -10.55
C ALA A 237 1.76 -8.52 -9.36
N GLY A 238 1.57 -7.99 -8.16
CA GLY A 238 1.75 -8.68 -6.88
C GLY A 238 3.10 -8.46 -6.21
N ASP A 239 4.07 -7.84 -6.89
CA ASP A 239 5.35 -7.49 -6.28
C ASP A 239 5.21 -6.24 -5.41
N PHE A 240 6.03 -6.17 -4.37
CA PHE A 240 6.19 -5.00 -3.54
C PHE A 240 7.60 -4.42 -3.67
N MET A 241 7.66 -3.10 -3.78
CA MET A 241 8.92 -2.34 -3.77
C MET A 241 8.90 -1.34 -2.61
N TRP A 242 10.03 -1.20 -1.96
CA TRP A 242 10.31 -0.11 -1.06
C TRP A 242 11.47 0.71 -1.61
N LEU A 243 11.33 2.03 -1.64
CA LEU A 243 12.41 2.95 -2.01
C LEU A 243 12.67 3.90 -0.85
N ARG A 244 13.90 3.94 -0.44
CA ARG A 244 14.36 4.89 0.57
C ARG A 244 14.27 6.31 0.00
N ALA A 245 14.11 7.29 0.89
CA ALA A 245 14.30 8.69 0.54
C ALA A 245 15.62 8.89 -0.25
N PHE A 246 15.54 9.65 -1.34
CA PHE A 246 16.63 9.92 -2.29
C PHE A 246 17.13 8.71 -3.12
N CYS A 247 16.47 7.56 -3.09
CA CYS A 247 16.80 6.49 -4.04
C CYS A 247 16.58 6.97 -5.48
N PRO A 248 17.62 7.00 -6.33
CA PRO A 248 17.45 7.31 -7.75
C PRO A 248 16.57 6.26 -8.40
N GLN A 249 15.56 6.70 -9.15
CA GLN A 249 14.59 5.83 -9.78
C GLN A 249 14.16 6.32 -11.15
N SER A 250 14.00 5.39 -12.06
CA SER A 250 13.30 5.58 -13.34
C SER A 250 12.60 4.28 -13.72
N CYS A 251 11.62 4.31 -14.61
CA CYS A 251 10.95 3.10 -15.03
C CYS A 251 10.54 3.11 -16.50
N TYR A 252 10.36 1.90 -17.02
CA TYR A 252 9.79 1.61 -18.33
C TYR A 252 8.69 0.56 -18.21
N ALA A 253 7.45 0.94 -18.56
CA ALA A 253 6.31 0.04 -18.60
C ALA A 253 6.36 -0.84 -19.86
N GLY A 254 7.03 -2.00 -19.75
CA GLY A 254 7.36 -2.88 -20.87
C GLY A 254 6.33 -4.00 -21.13
N GLY A 255 5.23 -4.04 -20.41
CA GLY A 255 4.20 -5.06 -20.59
C GLY A 255 3.25 -4.78 -21.76
N PRO A 256 2.41 -5.77 -22.14
CA PRO A 256 1.42 -5.61 -23.21
C PRO A 256 0.19 -4.79 -22.79
N GLY A 257 -0.02 -4.61 -21.50
CA GLY A 257 -1.09 -3.84 -20.88
C GLY A 257 -0.57 -2.73 -19.99
N PRO A 258 -1.47 -1.99 -19.34
CA PRO A 258 -1.10 -0.94 -18.39
C PRO A 258 -0.22 -1.49 -17.26
N PHE A 259 0.68 -0.66 -16.76
CA PHE A 259 1.39 -0.90 -15.52
C PHE A 259 0.81 0.03 -14.45
N ARG A 260 0.26 -0.54 -13.38
CA ARG A 260 -0.39 0.20 -12.30
C ARG A 260 0.16 -0.22 -10.95
N TYR A 261 0.40 0.73 -10.07
CA TYR A 261 0.80 0.43 -8.71
C TYR A 261 0.17 1.38 -7.68
N LEU A 262 -0.10 0.84 -6.51
CA LEU A 262 -0.49 1.60 -5.32
C LEU A 262 0.80 2.17 -4.71
N LEU A 263 0.87 3.48 -4.59
CA LEU A 263 2.04 4.21 -4.10
C LEU A 263 1.74 4.86 -2.75
N TYR A 264 2.44 4.43 -1.71
CA TYR A 264 2.63 5.23 -0.51
C TYR A 264 3.79 6.19 -0.71
N LYS A 265 3.62 7.41 -0.25
CA LYS A 265 4.71 8.36 0.00
C LYS A 265 4.39 9.19 1.23
N ASP A 266 5.38 9.45 2.07
CA ASP A 266 5.28 10.50 3.07
C ASP A 266 5.27 11.86 2.36
N VAL A 267 4.80 12.88 3.06
CA VAL A 267 4.66 14.18 2.41
C VAL A 267 5.94 15.01 2.49
N ASN A 268 6.13 15.82 1.45
CA ASN A 268 7.22 16.78 1.38
C ASN A 268 6.81 18.07 2.13
N ARG A 269 6.70 17.99 3.44
CA ARG A 269 6.49 19.17 4.29
C ARG A 269 7.62 19.32 5.29
N HIS A 270 7.77 20.54 5.79
CA HIS A 270 8.84 20.85 6.73
C HIS A 270 8.72 20.03 8.01
N MET A 271 9.75 19.25 8.31
CA MET A 271 9.78 18.40 9.49
C MET A 271 10.36 19.15 10.68
N PRO A 272 9.81 19.01 11.90
CA PRO A 272 10.38 19.60 13.08
C PRO A 272 11.74 18.97 13.41
N PHE A 273 12.71 19.80 13.76
CA PHE A 273 13.99 19.29 14.26
C PHE A 273 13.81 18.79 15.70
N ILE A 274 13.83 17.48 15.86
CA ILE A 274 13.81 16.85 17.18
C ILE A 274 15.21 16.98 17.77
N ARG A 275 15.36 17.78 18.84
CA ARG A 275 16.60 17.78 19.61
C ARG A 275 16.67 16.47 20.40
N PRO A 276 17.77 15.69 20.33
CA PRO A 276 17.95 14.57 21.23
C PRO A 276 17.81 15.08 22.68
N GLN A 277 16.92 14.44 23.44
CA GLN A 277 16.90 14.70 24.88
C GLN A 277 18.25 14.22 25.44
N ARG A 278 18.99 15.13 26.09
CA ARG A 278 20.25 14.84 26.78
C ARG A 278 19.97 14.12 28.08
#